data_c3e70cc3c2db18a68ba93134727ee3c1
#
_entry.id   c3e70cc3c2db18a68ba93134727ee3c1
#
_cell.length_a   1.000
_cell.length_b   1.000
_cell.length_c   1.000
_cell.angle_alpha   90.00
_cell.angle_beta   90.00
_cell.angle_gamma   90.00
#
_symmetry.space_group_name_H-M   'P 1'
#
loop_
_entity.id
_entity.type
_entity.pdbx_description
1 polymer ?
#
loop_
_entity_poly.entity_id
_entity_poly.type
_entity_poly.pdbx_seq_one_letter_code
_entity_poly.pdbx_strand_id
1 'polypeptide(L)'
;TNPQVSLIEGRVLELPEKSYPTLKVALDFIKQGHPEKAAALVWDLFTGGSLQKKFDSAATDQFPVRMPLIQFSKAVDRKIIGFSYSFSEGAVVPADMISDIYYDRDHEALFYPPETLDESGYVKIDQRIANYSEIANLYPELNIYLLFHETLSYSQANPLNEYFPNSDRGQSYTYFKENLGNQTNLGEMLLPSMDTQLADYYRTDHHWKTEGILKAYDVAYDLISENFTDISEKLVISDPVALPNVEFLGTLARKSLYPVRGDEFTIFDADFP
;
A
#
# COMPACT_ATOMS: atom_id res chain seq x y z
N THR A 1 6.98 32.57 -20.45
CA THR A 1 6.55 31.93 -21.70
C THR A 1 5.64 30.77 -21.35
N ASN A 2 4.37 31.00 -21.58
CA ASN A 2 3.27 30.11 -21.19
C ASN A 2 3.33 28.72 -21.80
N PRO A 3 2.95 27.68 -21.05
CA PRO A 3 2.79 26.35 -21.56
C PRO A 3 1.68 26.29 -22.61
N GLN A 4 1.79 25.37 -23.53
CA GLN A 4 0.79 25.17 -24.56
C GLN A 4 -0.52 24.72 -23.93
N VAL A 5 -1.51 25.55 -24.10
CA VAL A 5 -2.85 25.38 -23.57
C VAL A 5 -3.73 24.93 -24.72
N SER A 6 -4.39 23.78 -24.59
CA SER A 6 -5.42 23.36 -25.53
C SER A 6 -6.79 23.74 -24.98
N LEU A 7 -7.61 24.32 -25.84
CA LEU A 7 -8.97 24.71 -25.54
C LEU A 7 -9.92 23.56 -25.90
N ILE A 8 -10.61 23.03 -24.92
CA ILE A 8 -11.77 22.17 -25.10
C ILE A 8 -12.97 22.87 -24.43
N GLU A 9 -14.00 23.17 -25.20
CA GLU A 9 -15.22 23.82 -24.74
C GLU A 9 -15.01 25.14 -23.95
N GLY A 10 -14.06 25.97 -24.40
CA GLY A 10 -13.75 27.23 -23.77
C GLY A 10 -12.98 27.14 -22.44
N ARG A 11 -12.48 25.99 -22.07
CA ARG A 11 -11.62 25.77 -20.89
C ARG A 11 -10.19 25.47 -21.30
N VAL A 12 -9.26 25.98 -20.50
CA VAL A 12 -7.85 25.80 -20.67
C VAL A 12 -7.44 24.50 -19.97
N LEU A 13 -6.99 23.50 -20.73
CA LEU A 13 -6.39 22.29 -20.18
C LEU A 13 -4.88 22.48 -20.04
N GLU A 14 -4.39 22.45 -18.83
CA GLU A 14 -2.95 22.43 -18.56
C GLU A 14 -2.43 21.00 -18.75
N LEU A 15 -1.46 20.81 -19.66
CA LEU A 15 -0.80 19.53 -19.82
C LEU A 15 0.09 19.26 -18.58
N PRO A 16 0.14 18.00 -18.09
CA PRO A 16 0.96 17.67 -16.92
C PRO A 16 2.43 18.02 -17.14
N GLU A 17 3.04 18.67 -16.19
CA GLU A 17 4.44 19.12 -16.21
C GLU A 17 5.42 18.01 -16.62
N LYS A 18 5.14 16.77 -16.27
CA LYS A 18 5.93 15.58 -16.64
C LYS A 18 5.94 15.23 -18.14
N SER A 19 5.06 15.84 -18.95
CA SER A 19 5.01 15.65 -20.42
C SER A 19 5.92 16.61 -21.16
N TYR A 20 6.29 17.72 -20.56
CA TYR A 20 7.10 18.78 -21.16
C TYR A 20 8.51 18.36 -21.59
N PRO A 21 9.27 17.58 -20.80
CA PRO A 21 10.66 17.27 -21.20
C PRO A 21 10.73 16.61 -22.56
N THR A 22 9.81 15.69 -22.86
CA THR A 22 9.84 14.93 -24.11
C THR A 22 9.41 15.75 -25.33
N LEU A 23 8.37 16.58 -25.17
CA LEU A 23 7.97 17.52 -26.23
C LEU A 23 9.03 18.61 -26.44
N LYS A 24 9.68 19.05 -25.38
CA LYS A 24 10.81 19.98 -25.46
C LYS A 24 11.97 19.38 -26.24
N VAL A 25 12.32 18.12 -25.97
CA VAL A 25 13.37 17.40 -26.72
C VAL A 25 13.00 17.28 -28.19
N ALA A 26 11.74 16.98 -28.55
CA ALA A 26 11.28 16.95 -29.93
C ALA A 26 11.42 18.32 -30.61
N LEU A 27 11.03 19.40 -29.95
CA LEU A 27 11.21 20.76 -30.45
C LEU A 27 12.69 21.14 -30.61
N ASP A 28 13.55 20.71 -29.71
CA ASP A 28 14.99 20.95 -29.79
C ASP A 28 15.61 20.19 -30.99
N PHE A 29 15.16 18.97 -31.29
CA PHE A 29 15.57 18.27 -32.51
C PHE A 29 15.15 19.04 -33.79
N ILE A 30 13.97 19.60 -33.85
CA ILE A 30 13.52 20.42 -34.98
C ILE A 30 14.40 21.67 -35.13
N LYS A 31 14.71 22.36 -34.03
CA LYS A 31 15.57 23.56 -34.01
C LYS A 31 17.02 23.25 -34.45
N GLN A 32 17.49 22.03 -34.18
CA GLN A 32 18.81 21.55 -34.53
C GLN A 32 18.87 20.99 -35.96
N GLY A 33 17.80 21.05 -36.74
CA GLY A 33 17.74 20.57 -38.12
C GLY A 33 17.55 19.06 -38.24
N HIS A 34 17.03 18.39 -37.18
CA HIS A 34 16.76 16.96 -37.14
C HIS A 34 15.25 16.64 -37.01
N PRO A 35 14.41 17.06 -37.98
CA PRO A 35 12.95 16.84 -37.88
C PRO A 35 12.59 15.34 -37.90
N GLU A 36 13.41 14.50 -38.54
CA GLU A 36 13.23 13.04 -38.57
C GLU A 36 13.31 12.41 -37.15
N LYS A 37 14.22 12.91 -36.30
CA LYS A 37 14.37 12.44 -34.92
C LYS A 37 13.19 12.90 -34.06
N ALA A 38 12.70 14.13 -34.29
CA ALA A 38 11.53 14.63 -33.62
C ALA A 38 10.29 13.81 -34.01
N ALA A 39 10.13 13.48 -35.29
CA ALA A 39 9.02 12.67 -35.79
C ALA A 39 9.07 11.24 -35.20
N ALA A 40 10.25 10.61 -35.18
CA ALA A 40 10.41 9.30 -34.56
C ALA A 40 10.04 9.30 -33.06
N LEU A 41 10.51 10.29 -32.31
CA LEU A 41 10.20 10.43 -30.89
C LEU A 41 8.71 10.64 -30.63
N VAL A 42 8.04 11.47 -31.44
CA VAL A 42 6.58 11.69 -31.33
C VAL A 42 5.83 10.43 -31.73
N TRP A 43 6.28 9.71 -32.74
CA TRP A 43 5.71 8.44 -33.18
C TRP A 43 5.80 7.36 -32.11
N ASP A 44 6.96 7.20 -31.47
CA ASP A 44 7.17 6.26 -30.36
C ASP A 44 6.27 6.61 -29.16
N LEU A 45 6.12 7.88 -28.84
CA LEU A 45 5.21 8.34 -27.78
C LEU A 45 3.75 8.01 -28.10
N PHE A 46 3.37 8.14 -29.36
CA PHE A 46 2.02 7.86 -29.84
C PHE A 46 1.75 6.34 -29.88
N THR A 47 2.61 5.57 -30.51
CA THR A 47 2.46 4.11 -30.69
C THR A 47 2.64 3.35 -29.38
N GLY A 48 3.51 3.82 -28.49
CA GLY A 48 3.66 3.27 -27.13
C GLY A 48 2.51 3.60 -26.18
N GLY A 49 1.51 4.38 -26.62
CA GLY A 49 0.33 4.76 -25.84
C GLY A 49 0.63 5.67 -24.64
N SER A 50 1.89 6.09 -24.47
CA SER A 50 2.30 6.90 -23.32
C SER A 50 1.77 8.33 -23.38
N LEU A 51 1.69 8.90 -24.58
CA LEU A 51 1.10 10.22 -24.80
C LEU A 51 -0.41 10.20 -24.55
N GLN A 52 -1.09 9.18 -25.08
CA GLN A 52 -2.52 8.99 -24.87
C GLN A 52 -2.87 8.79 -23.40
N LYS A 53 -2.14 7.91 -22.68
CA LYS A 53 -2.34 7.71 -21.23
C LYS A 53 -2.18 9.00 -20.43
N LYS A 54 -1.17 9.83 -20.77
CA LYS A 54 -0.94 11.10 -20.09
C LYS A 54 -2.04 12.12 -20.41
N PHE A 55 -2.50 12.16 -21.66
CA PHE A 55 -3.60 13.02 -22.07
C PHE A 55 -4.91 12.59 -21.42
N ASP A 56 -5.21 11.29 -21.43
CA ASP A 56 -6.40 10.73 -20.81
C ASP A 56 -6.43 11.00 -19.29
N SER A 57 -5.26 10.83 -18.63
CA SER A 57 -5.13 11.15 -17.21
C SER A 57 -5.38 12.64 -16.93
N ALA A 58 -4.73 13.53 -17.69
CA ALA A 58 -4.90 14.98 -17.52
C ALA A 58 -6.33 15.43 -17.82
N ALA A 59 -6.92 14.96 -18.92
CA ALA A 59 -8.31 15.26 -19.28
C ALA A 59 -9.28 14.72 -18.23
N THR A 60 -9.05 13.50 -17.76
CA THR A 60 -9.89 12.87 -16.73
C THR A 60 -9.80 13.60 -15.40
N ASP A 61 -8.61 14.03 -14.98
CA ASP A 61 -8.40 14.71 -13.70
C ASP A 61 -8.99 16.12 -13.69
N GLN A 62 -9.06 16.77 -14.85
CA GLN A 62 -9.63 18.11 -15.00
C GLN A 62 -11.13 18.10 -15.31
N PHE A 63 -11.74 16.92 -15.46
CA PHE A 63 -13.18 16.83 -15.77
C PHE A 63 -14.02 17.21 -14.54
N PRO A 64 -14.77 18.35 -14.61
CA PRO A 64 -15.36 18.96 -13.41
C PRO A 64 -16.42 18.10 -12.72
N VAL A 65 -17.00 17.13 -13.44
CA VAL A 65 -18.01 16.21 -12.88
C VAL A 65 -17.46 14.82 -12.60
N ARG A 66 -16.13 14.61 -12.72
CA ARG A 66 -15.49 13.31 -12.48
C ARG A 66 -15.81 12.77 -11.10
N MET A 67 -15.51 13.53 -10.04
CA MET A 67 -15.76 13.08 -8.67
C MET A 67 -17.23 12.79 -8.39
N PRO A 68 -18.19 13.65 -8.78
CA PRO A 68 -19.62 13.32 -8.68
C PRO A 68 -20.02 12.05 -9.42
N LEU A 69 -19.49 11.80 -10.62
CA LEU A 69 -19.77 10.57 -11.37
C LEU A 69 -19.19 9.33 -10.71
N ILE A 70 -17.96 9.41 -10.20
CA ILE A 70 -17.35 8.30 -9.45
C ILE A 70 -18.16 8.01 -8.19
N GLN A 71 -18.54 9.04 -7.43
CA GLN A 71 -19.37 8.90 -6.23
C GLN A 71 -20.73 8.28 -6.55
N PHE A 72 -21.35 8.70 -7.65
CA PHE A 72 -22.62 8.13 -8.12
C PHE A 72 -22.45 6.65 -8.49
N SER A 73 -21.43 6.30 -9.30
CA SER A 73 -21.14 4.91 -9.65
C SER A 73 -20.93 4.06 -8.41
N LYS A 74 -20.09 4.50 -7.47
CA LYS A 74 -19.87 3.78 -6.20
C LYS A 74 -21.15 3.68 -5.35
N ALA A 75 -22.03 4.67 -5.40
CA ALA A 75 -23.32 4.58 -4.71
C ALA A 75 -24.26 3.55 -5.34
N VAL A 76 -24.23 3.40 -6.67
CA VAL A 76 -24.96 2.34 -7.39
C VAL A 76 -24.39 0.99 -7.04
N ASP A 77 -23.07 0.81 -7.12
CA ASP A 77 -22.37 -0.43 -6.75
C ASP A 77 -22.77 -0.90 -5.34
N ARG A 78 -22.73 0.00 -4.36
CA ARG A 78 -23.12 -0.32 -2.98
C ARG A 78 -24.59 -0.76 -2.85
N LYS A 79 -25.50 -0.18 -3.64
CA LYS A 79 -26.88 -0.62 -3.63
C LYS A 79 -27.06 -2.03 -4.23
N ILE A 80 -26.33 -2.33 -5.32
CA ILE A 80 -26.33 -3.66 -5.93
C ILE A 80 -25.74 -4.67 -4.96
N ILE A 81 -24.58 -4.38 -4.38
CA ILE A 81 -23.92 -5.22 -3.37
C ILE A 81 -24.86 -5.41 -2.16
N GLY A 82 -25.40 -4.33 -1.61
CA GLY A 82 -26.32 -4.39 -0.47
C GLY A 82 -27.53 -5.26 -0.75
N PHE A 83 -28.10 -5.19 -1.95
CA PHE A 83 -29.19 -6.07 -2.35
C PHE A 83 -28.73 -7.54 -2.49
N SER A 84 -27.60 -7.78 -3.16
CA SER A 84 -27.06 -9.13 -3.38
C SER A 84 -26.68 -9.83 -2.08
N TYR A 85 -26.15 -9.08 -1.11
CA TYR A 85 -25.70 -9.59 0.19
C TYR A 85 -26.72 -9.40 1.32
N SER A 86 -27.89 -8.82 1.04
CA SER A 86 -28.97 -8.69 2.05
C SER A 86 -29.54 -10.06 2.48
N PHE A 87 -29.33 -11.08 1.67
CA PHE A 87 -29.76 -12.45 1.92
C PHE A 87 -28.64 -13.35 2.45
N SER A 88 -27.43 -12.82 2.62
CA SER A 88 -26.30 -13.57 3.18
C SER A 88 -26.10 -13.20 4.66
N GLU A 89 -25.84 -14.22 5.48
CA GLU A 89 -25.51 -14.03 6.90
C GLU A 89 -24.05 -13.58 7.11
N GLY A 90 -23.28 -13.40 6.02
CA GLY A 90 -21.86 -13.05 6.09
C GLY A 90 -21.62 -11.61 6.55
N ALA A 91 -20.71 -11.43 7.52
CA ALA A 91 -20.29 -10.12 8.02
C ALA A 91 -19.47 -9.34 6.97
N VAL A 92 -18.79 -10.03 6.06
CA VAL A 92 -17.88 -9.44 5.09
C VAL A 92 -18.54 -9.26 3.74
N VAL A 93 -18.42 -8.06 3.18
CA VAL A 93 -18.95 -7.71 1.86
C VAL A 93 -17.91 -6.97 1.02
N PRO A 94 -17.94 -7.08 -0.33
CA PRO A 94 -17.13 -6.20 -1.18
C PRO A 94 -17.46 -4.73 -0.90
N ALA A 95 -16.45 -3.89 -0.81
CA ALA A 95 -16.65 -2.45 -0.62
C ALA A 95 -17.15 -1.76 -1.90
N ASP A 96 -16.77 -2.30 -3.06
CA ASP A 96 -17.30 -1.92 -4.37
C ASP A 96 -17.13 -3.08 -5.37
N MET A 97 -17.59 -2.91 -6.61
CA MET A 97 -17.54 -3.94 -7.66
C MET A 97 -16.22 -3.98 -8.45
N ILE A 98 -15.30 -3.07 -8.19
CA ILE A 98 -14.10 -2.85 -9.03
C ILE A 98 -12.81 -3.07 -8.24
N SER A 99 -12.76 -2.60 -6.99
CA SER A 99 -11.57 -2.75 -6.15
C SER A 99 -11.61 -4.09 -5.41
N ASP A 100 -10.43 -4.65 -5.19
CA ASP A 100 -10.27 -5.83 -4.33
C ASP A 100 -10.28 -5.41 -2.84
N ILE A 101 -11.22 -4.55 -2.45
CA ILE A 101 -11.38 -4.09 -1.07
C ILE A 101 -12.70 -4.64 -0.53
N TYR A 102 -12.63 -5.18 0.68
CA TYR A 102 -13.76 -5.74 1.40
C TYR A 102 -14.01 -4.95 2.69
N TYR A 103 -15.26 -4.94 3.11
CA TYR A 103 -15.70 -4.33 4.36
C TYR A 103 -16.23 -5.40 5.30
N ASP A 104 -15.64 -5.44 6.48
CA ASP A 104 -16.12 -6.25 7.59
C ASP A 104 -17.07 -5.40 8.44
N ARG A 105 -18.33 -5.83 8.53
CA ARG A 105 -19.39 -5.12 9.25
C ARG A 105 -19.23 -5.23 10.76
N ASP A 106 -18.72 -6.35 11.24
CA ASP A 106 -18.58 -6.64 12.67
C ASP A 106 -17.43 -5.83 13.28
N HIS A 107 -16.38 -5.60 12.50
CA HIS A 107 -15.20 -4.84 12.93
C HIS A 107 -15.16 -3.42 12.36
N GLU A 108 -16.11 -3.06 11.51
CA GLU A 108 -16.16 -1.75 10.83
C GLU A 108 -14.83 -1.42 10.10
N ALA A 109 -14.20 -2.41 9.48
CA ALA A 109 -12.87 -2.32 8.90
C ALA A 109 -12.86 -2.64 7.42
N LEU A 110 -11.98 -1.95 6.68
CA LEU A 110 -11.68 -2.23 5.27
C LEU A 110 -10.37 -3.01 5.18
N PHE A 111 -10.31 -3.98 4.27
CA PHE A 111 -9.10 -4.77 4.07
C PHE A 111 -9.03 -5.37 2.67
N TYR A 112 -7.85 -5.85 2.30
CA TYR A 112 -7.63 -6.62 1.08
C TYR A 112 -7.93 -8.10 1.31
N PRO A 113 -8.33 -8.85 0.25
CA PRO A 113 -8.47 -10.28 0.33
C PRO A 113 -7.13 -10.95 0.68
N PRO A 114 -7.17 -12.23 1.08
CA PRO A 114 -5.93 -12.95 1.33
C PRO A 114 -5.15 -13.15 0.05
N GLU A 115 -3.84 -13.04 0.15
CA GLU A 115 -2.92 -13.42 -0.91
C GLU A 115 -2.90 -14.94 -1.08
N THR A 116 -2.61 -15.39 -2.29
CA THR A 116 -2.47 -16.82 -2.58
C THR A 116 -1.00 -17.22 -2.52
N LEU A 117 -0.74 -18.39 -1.97
CA LEU A 117 0.59 -18.97 -1.96
C LEU A 117 0.65 -20.12 -2.98
N ASP A 118 1.34 -19.88 -4.06
CA ASP A 118 1.59 -20.85 -5.13
C ASP A 118 3.09 -21.17 -5.25
N GLU A 119 3.43 -22.00 -6.23
CA GLU A 119 4.83 -22.37 -6.49
C GLU A 119 5.71 -21.14 -6.78
N SER A 120 5.19 -20.13 -7.46
CA SER A 120 5.94 -18.89 -7.74
C SER A 120 6.18 -18.07 -6.47
N GLY A 121 5.28 -18.15 -5.50
CA GLY A 121 5.44 -17.55 -4.18
C GLY A 121 6.61 -18.18 -3.42
N TYR A 122 6.67 -19.50 -3.37
CA TYR A 122 7.79 -20.22 -2.73
C TYR A 122 9.12 -19.88 -3.39
N VAL A 123 9.20 -19.84 -4.72
CA VAL A 123 10.43 -19.45 -5.44
C VAL A 123 10.91 -18.04 -5.04
N LYS A 124 9.99 -17.09 -4.85
CA LYS A 124 10.35 -15.74 -4.38
C LYS A 124 10.87 -15.75 -2.94
N ILE A 125 10.31 -16.58 -2.08
CA ILE A 125 10.77 -16.72 -0.69
C ILE A 125 12.17 -17.34 -0.68
N ASP A 126 12.40 -18.41 -1.44
CA ASP A 126 13.73 -19.06 -1.57
C ASP A 126 14.78 -18.07 -2.06
N GLN A 127 14.44 -17.23 -3.04
CA GLN A 127 15.36 -16.19 -3.52
C GLN A 127 15.71 -15.17 -2.45
N ARG A 128 14.75 -14.76 -1.60
CA ARG A 128 15.03 -13.87 -0.47
C ARG A 128 15.93 -14.52 0.56
N ILE A 129 15.66 -15.76 0.91
CA ILE A 129 16.50 -16.56 1.84
C ILE A 129 17.92 -16.68 1.31
N ALA A 130 18.07 -17.00 0.01
CA ALA A 130 19.38 -17.09 -0.64
C ALA A 130 20.13 -15.75 -0.58
N ASN A 131 19.47 -14.64 -0.82
CA ASN A 131 20.07 -13.30 -0.75
C ASN A 131 20.58 -12.98 0.67
N TYR A 132 19.80 -13.29 1.72
CA TYR A 132 20.26 -13.10 3.11
C TYR A 132 21.44 -14.01 3.45
N SER A 133 21.41 -15.27 3.00
CA SER A 133 22.51 -16.22 3.19
C SER A 133 23.78 -15.78 2.46
N GLU A 134 23.66 -15.23 1.26
CA GLU A 134 24.78 -14.67 0.51
C GLU A 134 25.41 -13.47 1.24
N ILE A 135 24.60 -12.53 1.74
CA ILE A 135 25.10 -11.40 2.52
C ILE A 135 25.82 -11.88 3.78
N ALA A 136 25.23 -12.83 4.52
CA ALA A 136 25.84 -13.38 5.73
C ALA A 136 27.17 -14.10 5.45
N ASN A 137 27.29 -14.77 4.31
CA ASN A 137 28.53 -15.42 3.90
C ASN A 137 29.61 -14.45 3.44
N LEU A 138 29.22 -13.39 2.73
CA LEU A 138 30.16 -12.36 2.27
C LEU A 138 30.69 -11.48 3.40
N TYR A 139 29.89 -11.30 4.45
CA TYR A 139 30.18 -10.40 5.58
C TYR A 139 29.89 -11.12 6.91
N PRO A 140 30.69 -12.14 7.26
CA PRO A 140 30.42 -12.97 8.45
C PRO A 140 30.55 -12.20 9.77
N GLU A 141 31.17 -11.00 9.74
CA GLU A 141 31.27 -10.10 10.89
C GLU A 141 30.02 -9.25 11.13
N LEU A 142 29.08 -9.22 10.19
CA LEU A 142 27.86 -8.45 10.32
C LEU A 142 26.76 -9.27 11.01
N ASN A 143 26.10 -8.64 11.96
CA ASN A 143 24.85 -9.16 12.51
C ASN A 143 23.68 -8.68 11.63
N ILE A 144 22.90 -9.62 11.10
CA ILE A 144 21.72 -9.32 10.30
C ILE A 144 20.50 -9.39 11.21
N TYR A 145 19.71 -8.32 11.23
CA TYR A 145 18.46 -8.21 11.98
C TYR A 145 17.32 -8.00 11.00
N LEU A 146 16.30 -8.82 11.08
CA LEU A 146 15.08 -8.71 10.32
C LEU A 146 13.91 -8.51 11.27
N LEU A 147 13.09 -7.51 11.02
CA LEU A 147 11.80 -7.37 11.68
C LEU A 147 10.72 -7.77 10.66
N PHE A 148 10.11 -8.91 10.90
CA PHE A 148 8.95 -9.34 10.13
C PHE A 148 7.68 -8.78 10.75
N HIS A 149 6.85 -8.17 9.90
CA HIS A 149 5.50 -7.83 10.29
C HIS A 149 4.51 -8.48 9.33
N GLU A 150 3.54 -9.16 9.90
CA GLU A 150 2.47 -9.78 9.14
C GLU A 150 1.42 -8.74 8.75
N THR A 151 0.91 -8.82 7.54
CA THR A 151 -0.26 -8.04 7.11
C THR A 151 -1.46 -8.96 6.99
N LEU A 152 -2.67 -8.40 7.11
CA LEU A 152 -3.89 -9.20 7.12
C LEU A 152 -4.05 -10.08 5.88
N SER A 153 -3.55 -9.63 4.70
CA SER A 153 -3.60 -10.43 3.46
C SER A 153 -2.79 -11.72 3.51
N TYR A 154 -1.80 -11.83 4.37
CA TYR A 154 -0.97 -13.03 4.55
C TYR A 154 -1.32 -13.80 5.83
N SER A 155 -2.21 -13.25 6.65
CA SER A 155 -2.51 -13.79 7.97
C SER A 155 -3.62 -14.84 7.94
N GLN A 156 -3.54 -15.76 8.88
CA GLN A 156 -4.66 -16.64 9.21
C GLN A 156 -5.89 -15.89 9.73
N ALA A 157 -5.72 -14.66 10.23
CA ALA A 157 -6.81 -13.82 10.74
C ALA A 157 -7.66 -13.18 9.64
N ASN A 158 -7.28 -13.28 8.35
CA ASN A 158 -8.09 -12.70 7.28
C ASN A 158 -9.48 -13.36 7.20
N PRO A 159 -10.57 -12.60 7.36
CA PRO A 159 -11.93 -13.16 7.40
C PRO A 159 -12.36 -13.87 6.11
N LEU A 160 -11.67 -13.62 4.99
CA LEU A 160 -11.99 -14.21 3.69
C LEU A 160 -11.22 -15.50 3.41
N ASN A 161 -10.38 -15.97 4.30
CA ASN A 161 -9.57 -17.17 4.08
C ASN A 161 -10.39 -18.42 3.67
N GLU A 162 -11.61 -18.51 4.18
CA GLU A 162 -12.49 -19.65 3.86
C GLU A 162 -13.02 -19.61 2.41
N TYR A 163 -13.09 -18.42 1.83
CA TYR A 163 -13.62 -18.20 0.47
C TYR A 163 -12.53 -18.22 -0.61
N PHE A 164 -11.26 -18.15 -0.20
CA PHE A 164 -10.13 -18.14 -1.12
C PHE A 164 -9.33 -19.44 -1.00
N PRO A 165 -9.46 -20.37 -1.97
CA PRO A 165 -8.62 -21.56 -1.99
C PRO A 165 -7.16 -21.16 -2.18
N ASN A 166 -6.25 -21.86 -1.50
CA ASN A 166 -4.81 -21.60 -1.50
C ASN A 166 -4.42 -20.24 -0.92
N SER A 167 -5.25 -19.62 -0.06
CA SER A 167 -4.85 -18.45 0.70
C SER A 167 -3.65 -18.79 1.60
N ASP A 168 -2.77 -17.81 1.76
CA ASP A 168 -1.46 -17.96 2.43
C ASP A 168 -1.60 -18.42 3.90
N ARG A 169 -2.44 -17.76 4.69
CA ARG A 169 -2.72 -18.09 6.10
C ARG A 169 -1.47 -18.18 6.98
N GLY A 170 -0.44 -17.40 6.69
CA GLY A 170 0.84 -17.40 7.40
C GLY A 170 1.82 -18.49 6.94
N GLN A 171 1.49 -19.26 5.90
CA GLN A 171 2.35 -20.34 5.41
C GLN A 171 3.64 -19.81 4.79
N SER A 172 3.58 -18.71 4.06
CA SER A 172 4.77 -18.05 3.50
C SER A 172 5.76 -17.63 4.58
N TYR A 173 5.25 -17.08 5.68
CA TYR A 173 6.08 -16.71 6.81
C TYR A 173 6.68 -17.94 7.51
N THR A 174 5.86 -18.95 7.78
CA THR A 174 6.31 -20.19 8.39
C THR A 174 7.44 -20.83 7.57
N TYR A 175 7.24 -20.95 6.25
CA TYR A 175 8.25 -21.45 5.34
C TYR A 175 9.52 -20.60 5.34
N PHE A 176 9.38 -19.27 5.29
CA PHE A 176 10.53 -18.36 5.38
C PHE A 176 11.33 -18.57 6.67
N LYS A 177 10.65 -18.58 7.81
CA LYS A 177 11.29 -18.74 9.12
C LYS A 177 12.01 -20.09 9.26
N GLU A 178 11.39 -21.17 8.82
CA GLU A 178 11.96 -22.53 8.89
C GLU A 178 13.20 -22.70 8.01
N ASN A 179 13.31 -21.96 6.91
CA ASN A 179 14.40 -22.03 5.96
C ASN A 179 15.42 -20.89 6.08
N LEU A 180 15.15 -19.90 6.94
CA LEU A 180 16.08 -18.82 7.24
C LEU A 180 17.26 -19.37 8.06
N GLY A 181 18.48 -19.13 7.61
CA GLY A 181 19.70 -19.61 8.31
C GLY A 181 19.90 -18.95 9.68
N ASN A 182 20.62 -19.63 10.55
CA ASN A 182 20.90 -19.20 11.94
C ASN A 182 21.76 -17.93 12.07
N GLN A 183 22.21 -17.37 10.96
CA GLN A 183 23.01 -16.13 10.91
C GLN A 183 22.16 -14.85 10.93
N THR A 184 20.85 -15.01 11.00
CA THR A 184 19.89 -13.90 10.94
C THR A 184 19.06 -13.90 12.21
N ASN A 185 19.00 -12.74 12.86
CA ASN A 185 18.17 -12.50 14.03
C ASN A 185 16.78 -12.01 13.54
N LEU A 186 15.72 -12.67 13.99
CA LEU A 186 14.36 -12.41 13.49
C LEU A 186 13.45 -11.93 14.62
N GLY A 187 12.97 -10.70 14.53
CA GLY A 187 11.87 -10.17 15.34
C GLY A 187 10.54 -10.35 14.61
N GLU A 188 9.49 -10.61 15.35
CA GLU A 188 8.18 -11.00 14.79
C GLU A 188 7.05 -10.11 15.31
N MET A 189 6.22 -9.64 14.38
CA MET A 189 4.94 -9.03 14.67
C MET A 189 3.87 -9.77 13.87
N LEU A 190 3.22 -10.71 14.53
CA LEU A 190 2.19 -11.55 13.91
C LEU A 190 0.79 -11.03 14.18
N LEU A 191 -0.14 -11.33 13.28
CA LEU A 191 -1.56 -10.98 13.38
C LEU A 191 -2.40 -12.25 13.62
N PRO A 192 -2.50 -12.73 14.87
CA PRO A 192 -3.23 -13.95 15.17
C PRO A 192 -4.76 -13.78 15.10
N SER A 193 -5.26 -12.53 15.13
CA SER A 193 -6.69 -12.23 15.15
C SER A 193 -7.01 -10.87 14.56
N MET A 194 -8.27 -10.64 14.21
CA MET A 194 -8.78 -9.31 13.85
C MET A 194 -8.64 -8.28 14.98
N ASP A 195 -8.76 -8.71 16.24
CA ASP A 195 -8.54 -7.80 17.38
C ASP A 195 -7.12 -7.24 17.38
N THR A 196 -6.12 -8.09 17.09
CA THR A 196 -4.72 -7.65 16.93
C THR A 196 -4.56 -6.68 15.76
N GLN A 197 -5.20 -6.99 14.61
CA GLN A 197 -5.22 -6.10 13.46
C GLN A 197 -5.77 -4.72 13.85
N LEU A 198 -6.89 -4.66 14.55
CA LEU A 198 -7.53 -3.41 14.95
C LEU A 198 -6.78 -2.67 16.05
N ALA A 199 -6.03 -3.37 16.88
CA ALA A 199 -5.17 -2.75 17.88
C ALA A 199 -3.96 -2.06 17.25
N ASP A 200 -3.37 -2.66 16.22
CA ASP A 200 -2.07 -2.23 15.67
C ASP A 200 -2.17 -1.43 14.37
N TYR A 201 -3.27 -1.58 13.61
CA TYR A 201 -3.46 -0.96 12.29
C TYR A 201 -4.72 -0.09 12.23
N TYR A 202 -4.74 0.84 11.29
CA TYR A 202 -5.95 1.61 10.99
C TYR A 202 -7.03 0.72 10.35
N ARG A 203 -8.28 0.95 10.69
CA ARG A 203 -9.43 0.25 10.09
C ARG A 203 -9.67 0.63 8.64
N THR A 204 -9.21 1.80 8.24
CA THR A 204 -9.41 2.40 6.92
C THR A 204 -8.15 2.43 6.07
N ASP A 205 -7.03 1.87 6.60
CA ASP A 205 -5.73 1.85 5.93
C ASP A 205 -4.95 0.56 6.24
N HIS A 206 -3.92 0.30 5.46
CA HIS A 206 -3.00 -0.82 5.66
C HIS A 206 -1.75 -0.45 6.47
N HIS A 207 -1.65 0.78 6.93
CA HIS A 207 -0.54 1.22 7.77
C HIS A 207 -0.82 1.03 9.27
N TRP A 208 0.26 0.98 10.03
CA TRP A 208 0.22 0.89 11.48
C TRP A 208 -0.34 2.16 12.11
N LYS A 209 -1.05 1.99 13.21
CA LYS A 209 -1.29 3.04 14.19
C LYS A 209 -0.04 3.31 15.02
N THR A 210 -0.11 4.34 15.84
CA THR A 210 0.92 4.65 16.84
C THR A 210 1.24 3.45 17.73
N GLU A 211 0.23 2.71 18.18
CA GLU A 211 0.37 1.52 19.02
C GLU A 211 1.17 0.40 18.31
N GLY A 212 0.90 0.17 17.02
CA GLY A 212 1.65 -0.78 16.21
C GLY A 212 3.11 -0.35 16.01
N ILE A 213 3.35 0.94 15.80
CA ILE A 213 4.71 1.50 15.68
C ILE A 213 5.49 1.30 16.99
N LEU A 214 4.88 1.56 18.15
CA LEU A 214 5.51 1.39 19.46
C LEU A 214 5.87 -0.08 19.72
N LYS A 215 4.99 -1.01 19.40
CA LYS A 215 5.29 -2.45 19.46
C LYS A 215 6.45 -2.84 18.55
N ALA A 216 6.50 -2.31 17.31
CA ALA A 216 7.59 -2.56 16.39
C ALA A 216 8.92 -2.05 16.95
N TYR A 217 8.91 -0.86 17.56
CA TYR A 217 10.07 -0.31 18.24
C TYR A 217 10.54 -1.23 19.38
N ASP A 218 9.60 -1.71 20.22
CA ASP A 218 9.92 -2.61 21.32
C ASP A 218 10.58 -3.90 20.83
N VAL A 219 9.97 -4.55 19.83
CA VAL A 219 10.53 -5.79 19.24
C VAL A 219 11.91 -5.55 18.63
N ALA A 220 12.10 -4.45 17.91
CA ALA A 220 13.37 -4.11 17.29
C ALA A 220 14.45 -3.81 18.34
N TYR A 221 14.11 -3.04 19.38
CA TYR A 221 15.01 -2.71 20.46
C TYR A 221 15.46 -3.99 21.21
N ASP A 222 14.52 -4.83 21.62
CA ASP A 222 14.80 -6.05 22.34
C ASP A 222 15.68 -7.00 21.50
N LEU A 223 15.37 -7.17 20.21
CA LEU A 223 16.14 -7.97 19.28
C LEU A 223 17.60 -7.51 19.14
N ILE A 224 17.83 -6.20 19.09
CA ILE A 224 19.18 -5.63 18.98
C ILE A 224 19.92 -5.74 20.32
N SER A 225 19.22 -5.47 21.44
CA SER A 225 19.82 -5.45 22.78
C SER A 225 20.32 -6.83 23.24
N GLU A 226 19.74 -7.91 22.72
CA GLU A 226 20.25 -9.27 23.00
C GLU A 226 21.71 -9.49 22.54
N ASN A 227 22.15 -8.76 21.51
CA ASN A 227 23.45 -8.96 20.89
C ASN A 227 24.43 -7.80 21.11
N PHE A 228 23.95 -6.66 21.61
CA PHE A 228 24.77 -5.48 21.86
C PHE A 228 24.60 -4.98 23.29
N THR A 229 25.71 -4.88 24.03
CA THR A 229 25.72 -4.38 25.42
C THR A 229 25.84 -2.88 25.53
N ASP A 230 26.30 -2.21 24.47
CA ASP A 230 26.58 -0.77 24.44
C ASP A 230 25.56 0.02 23.64
N ILE A 231 24.30 -0.43 23.61
CA ILE A 231 23.21 0.37 23.04
C ILE A 231 22.72 1.40 24.06
N SER A 232 22.26 2.53 23.57
CA SER A 232 21.61 3.55 24.40
C SER A 232 20.40 2.93 25.11
N GLU A 233 20.05 3.50 26.27
CA GLU A 233 18.79 3.12 26.95
C GLU A 233 17.60 3.27 26.03
N LYS A 234 16.57 2.44 26.25
CA LYS A 234 15.33 2.50 25.51
C LYS A 234 14.69 3.88 25.65
N LEU A 235 14.24 4.45 24.54
CA LEU A 235 13.58 5.75 24.57
C LEU A 235 12.40 5.74 25.54
N VAL A 236 12.29 6.80 26.32
CA VAL A 236 11.08 7.06 27.11
C VAL A 236 10.05 7.70 26.18
N ILE A 237 9.01 6.93 25.88
CA ILE A 237 7.94 7.34 24.96
C ILE A 237 6.70 7.65 25.79
N SER A 238 6.08 8.78 25.53
CA SER A 238 4.82 9.15 26.17
C SER A 238 3.66 8.26 25.71
N ASP A 239 2.63 8.14 26.51
CA ASP A 239 1.40 7.51 26.06
C ASP A 239 0.83 8.21 24.83
N PRO A 240 0.30 7.46 23.84
CA PRO A 240 -0.32 8.04 22.68
C PRO A 240 -1.48 8.98 23.04
N VAL A 241 -1.51 10.14 22.41
CA VAL A 241 -2.55 11.15 22.62
C VAL A 241 -3.33 11.34 21.32
N ALA A 242 -4.64 11.16 21.40
CA ALA A 242 -5.51 11.42 20.29
C ALA A 242 -5.56 12.90 19.93
N LEU A 243 -5.45 13.22 18.64
CA LEU A 243 -5.64 14.57 18.15
C LEU A 243 -7.15 14.88 18.07
N PRO A 244 -7.64 15.87 18.84
CA PRO A 244 -9.05 16.19 18.84
C PRO A 244 -9.50 16.71 17.47
N ASN A 245 -10.64 16.24 17.01
CA ASN A 245 -11.25 16.62 15.73
C ASN A 245 -10.43 16.25 14.48
N VAL A 246 -9.46 15.34 14.59
CA VAL A 246 -8.76 14.75 13.45
C VAL A 246 -9.33 13.36 13.21
N GLU A 247 -9.97 13.19 12.07
CA GLU A 247 -10.47 11.90 11.61
C GLU A 247 -9.61 11.43 10.42
N PHE A 248 -8.97 10.28 10.55
CA PHE A 248 -8.11 9.73 9.51
C PHE A 248 -8.90 8.78 8.61
N LEU A 249 -9.01 9.12 7.33
CA LEU A 249 -9.52 8.26 6.29
C LEU A 249 -8.36 7.78 5.42
N GLY A 250 -7.99 6.53 5.60
CA GLY A 250 -6.84 5.92 4.95
C GLY A 250 -7.04 5.58 3.48
N THR A 251 -6.05 4.92 2.93
CA THR A 251 -5.98 4.57 1.51
C THR A 251 -7.13 3.67 1.07
N LEU A 252 -7.53 2.71 1.90
CA LEU A 252 -8.62 1.79 1.57
C LEU A 252 -9.96 2.52 1.46
N ALA A 253 -10.26 3.39 2.41
CA ALA A 253 -11.48 4.22 2.38
C ALA A 253 -11.49 5.17 1.17
N ARG A 254 -10.35 5.79 0.87
CA ARG A 254 -10.25 6.71 -0.27
C ARG A 254 -10.35 6.01 -1.64
N LYS A 255 -9.84 4.78 -1.76
CA LYS A 255 -9.94 3.99 -2.99
C LYS A 255 -11.35 3.46 -3.22
N SER A 256 -11.96 2.89 -2.19
CA SER A 256 -13.29 2.30 -2.29
C SER A 256 -14.41 3.34 -2.25
N LEU A 257 -14.16 4.51 -1.64
CA LEU A 257 -15.17 5.51 -1.27
C LEU A 257 -16.32 4.89 -0.44
N TYR A 258 -16.01 3.83 0.31
CA TYR A 258 -16.99 3.20 1.19
C TYR A 258 -17.26 4.12 2.39
N PRO A 259 -18.52 4.28 2.80
CA PRO A 259 -18.90 5.15 3.90
C PRO A 259 -18.57 4.49 5.25
N VAL A 260 -17.32 4.59 5.65
CA VAL A 260 -16.83 4.15 6.96
C VAL A 260 -16.58 5.36 7.85
N ARG A 261 -16.65 5.15 9.15
CA ARG A 261 -16.12 6.09 10.13
C ARG A 261 -14.60 6.11 10.02
N GLY A 262 -14.01 7.30 10.04
CA GLY A 262 -12.55 7.43 10.08
C GLY A 262 -11.94 6.92 11.38
N ASP A 263 -10.66 6.67 11.31
CA ASP A 263 -9.88 6.28 12.47
C ASP A 263 -9.51 7.49 13.33
N GLU A 264 -9.34 7.28 14.61
CA GLU A 264 -8.72 8.23 15.50
C GLU A 264 -7.22 8.33 15.17
N PHE A 265 -6.71 9.55 15.05
CA PHE A 265 -5.30 9.78 14.78
C PHE A 265 -4.58 10.14 16.07
N THR A 266 -3.63 9.30 16.47
CA THR A 266 -2.84 9.47 17.68
C THR A 266 -1.43 9.92 17.37
N ILE A 267 -0.82 10.67 18.29
CA ILE A 267 0.59 11.04 18.26
C ILE A 267 1.22 10.66 19.60
N PHE A 268 2.52 10.54 19.63
CA PHE A 268 3.31 10.38 20.85
C PHE A 268 4.51 11.32 20.82
N ASP A 269 5.08 11.56 21.97
CA ASP A 269 6.34 12.27 22.13
C ASP A 269 7.41 11.29 22.63
N ALA A 270 8.65 11.56 22.32
CA ALA A 270 9.77 10.74 22.73
C ALA A 270 10.94 11.63 23.15
N ASP A 271 11.50 11.33 24.31
CA ASP A 271 12.73 11.97 24.77
C ASP A 271 13.92 11.38 24.00
N PHE A 272 14.44 12.14 23.05
CA PHE A 272 15.68 11.79 22.35
C PHE A 272 16.88 12.27 23.17
N PRO A 273 17.92 11.42 23.30
CA PRO A 273 19.14 11.78 24.02
C PRO A 273 19.95 12.88 23.35
#